data_1bb6e2147f0cf1a69cf681a2f5c90ff9
#
_entry.id   1bb6e2147f0cf1a69cf681a2f5c90ff9
#
_cell.length_a   1.000
_cell.length_b   1.000
_cell.length_c   1.000
_cell.angle_alpha   90.00
_cell.angle_beta   90.00
_cell.angle_gamma   90.00
#
_symmetry.space_group_name_H-M   'P 1'
#
loop_
_entity.id
_entity.type
_entity.pdbx_description
1 polymer ?
#
loop_
_entity_poly.entity_id
_entity_poly.type
_entity_poly.pdbx_seq_one_letter_code
_entity_poly.pdbx_strand_id
1 'polypeptide(L)'
;VDADTKAIILSGSPFSVLDENALMPDIQHLIGTIPVMAVCYGAQWIAKTLGGVVHKSNKREYGKANLHFEISDDPLFEGVQNEAQVWMSHSDSVLSVPEGFEVIASTADIPVAAYRSASGKFDHPVYGVQFHPEVYHSLQGKELFKNFVKKIAGCRCDWTPASFIDMTVSELRTTIGEEHVVLGLSGGVDSTVAASLLHRAIGDKLHCIFLDNGLLRKDEFSEVMESYEGMGFNITGVDATNEFLDELEGISDPEEKRKTIGRVFIEVFQRESKRINNATWLAQGTIYPDVIESVSVHG
;
A
#
# COMPACT_ATOMS: atom_id res chain seq x y z
N VAL A 1 5.63 14.51 -5.67
CA VAL A 1 6.94 13.96 -6.07
C VAL A 1 7.99 14.87 -5.47
N ASP A 2 8.81 14.35 -4.60
CA ASP A 2 9.90 15.05 -3.91
C ASP A 2 11.25 14.83 -4.60
N ALA A 3 12.29 15.49 -4.10
CA ALA A 3 13.65 15.42 -4.67
C ALA A 3 14.29 14.01 -4.57
N ASP A 4 13.78 13.16 -3.69
CA ASP A 4 14.28 11.80 -3.47
C ASP A 4 13.59 10.75 -4.32
N THR A 5 12.51 11.13 -5.02
CA THR A 5 11.77 10.25 -5.92
C THR A 5 12.64 9.80 -7.09
N LYS A 6 12.87 8.50 -7.24
CA LYS A 6 13.75 7.92 -8.28
C LYS A 6 13.01 7.45 -9.51
N ALA A 7 11.74 7.11 -9.39
CA ALA A 7 10.90 6.63 -10.48
C ALA A 7 9.41 6.75 -10.13
N ILE A 8 8.57 6.63 -11.14
CA ILE A 8 7.11 6.56 -10.99
C ILE A 8 6.62 5.22 -11.55
N ILE A 9 5.74 4.54 -10.81
CA ILE A 9 4.98 3.40 -11.32
C ILE A 9 3.50 3.81 -11.32
N LEU A 10 2.89 3.86 -12.50
CA LEU A 10 1.45 4.09 -12.67
C LEU A 10 0.73 2.75 -12.68
N SER A 11 -0.13 2.53 -11.71
CA SER A 11 -0.91 1.31 -11.55
C SER A 11 -2.05 1.20 -12.56
N GLY A 12 -2.64 0.01 -12.64
CA GLY A 12 -3.91 -0.22 -13.34
C GLY A 12 -5.10 0.44 -12.65
N SER A 13 -6.23 0.48 -13.35
CA SER A 13 -7.52 0.96 -12.85
C SER A 13 -8.65 0.18 -13.54
N PRO A 14 -9.81 -0.05 -12.89
CA PRO A 14 -10.97 -0.65 -13.51
C PRO A 14 -11.71 0.29 -14.48
N PHE A 15 -11.34 1.57 -14.52
CA PHE A 15 -11.94 2.57 -15.41
C PHE A 15 -11.35 2.52 -16.83
N SER A 16 -12.06 3.14 -17.79
CA SER A 16 -11.57 3.34 -19.15
C SER A 16 -10.92 4.73 -19.29
N VAL A 17 -9.77 4.80 -19.96
CA VAL A 17 -9.16 6.09 -20.32
C VAL A 17 -9.97 6.86 -21.37
N LEU A 18 -10.99 6.21 -21.98
CA LEU A 18 -11.87 6.79 -22.99
C LEU A 18 -13.14 7.40 -22.39
N ASP A 19 -13.42 7.16 -21.12
CA ASP A 19 -14.58 7.71 -20.42
C ASP A 19 -14.43 9.22 -20.20
N GLU A 20 -15.56 9.94 -20.14
CA GLU A 20 -15.58 11.38 -19.88
C GLU A 20 -15.00 11.75 -18.51
N ASN A 21 -15.20 10.86 -17.53
CA ASN A 21 -14.70 11.01 -16.15
C ASN A 21 -13.44 10.14 -15.91
N ALA A 22 -12.62 9.92 -16.95
CA ALA A 22 -11.38 9.15 -16.83
C ALA A 22 -10.46 9.76 -15.77
N LEU A 23 -9.80 8.89 -14.98
CA LEU A 23 -8.79 9.31 -14.02
C LEU A 23 -7.58 9.89 -14.76
N MET A 24 -7.34 11.18 -14.56
CA MET A 24 -6.26 11.92 -15.23
C MET A 24 -5.26 12.39 -14.17
N PRO A 25 -4.19 11.63 -13.88
CA PRO A 25 -3.18 12.05 -12.91
C PRO A 25 -2.44 13.31 -13.39
N ASP A 26 -2.26 14.29 -12.51
CA ASP A 26 -1.53 15.53 -12.80
C ASP A 26 -0.02 15.34 -12.70
N ILE A 27 0.51 14.47 -13.56
CA ILE A 27 1.95 14.15 -13.62
C ILE A 27 2.52 14.22 -15.04
N GLN A 28 1.80 14.82 -15.97
CA GLN A 28 2.28 14.93 -17.36
C GLN A 28 3.64 15.63 -17.46
N HIS A 29 3.88 16.61 -16.61
CA HIS A 29 5.14 17.36 -16.52
C HIS A 29 6.33 16.51 -16.03
N LEU A 30 6.06 15.33 -15.45
CA LEU A 30 7.09 14.42 -14.94
C LEU A 30 7.44 13.31 -15.92
N ILE A 31 6.63 13.13 -16.99
CA ILE A 31 6.88 12.08 -17.98
C ILE A 31 8.21 12.35 -18.69
N GLY A 32 9.15 11.42 -18.53
CA GLY A 32 10.48 11.49 -19.11
C GLY A 32 11.49 12.37 -18.37
N THR A 33 11.09 13.07 -17.29
CA THR A 33 12.03 13.76 -16.37
C THR A 33 12.60 12.83 -15.32
N ILE A 34 11.90 11.75 -15.02
CA ILE A 34 12.34 10.62 -14.22
C ILE A 34 11.85 9.32 -14.87
N PRO A 35 12.43 8.15 -14.60
CA PRO A 35 11.96 6.87 -15.14
C PRO A 35 10.50 6.60 -14.78
N VAL A 36 9.70 6.19 -15.77
CA VAL A 36 8.28 5.87 -15.58
C VAL A 36 7.99 4.46 -16.08
N MET A 37 7.28 3.66 -15.30
CA MET A 37 6.67 2.41 -15.73
C MET A 37 5.16 2.50 -15.51
N ALA A 38 4.40 2.27 -16.55
CA ALA A 38 2.94 2.35 -16.52
C ALA A 38 2.33 0.97 -16.80
N VAL A 39 1.38 0.56 -15.97
CA VAL A 39 0.73 -0.76 -16.00
C VAL A 39 -0.73 -0.58 -16.42
N CYS A 40 -1.18 -1.37 -17.39
CA CYS A 40 -2.57 -1.46 -17.86
C CYS A 40 -3.19 -0.07 -18.13
N TYR A 41 -4.07 0.42 -17.24
CA TYR A 41 -4.65 1.77 -17.36
C TYR A 41 -3.58 2.86 -17.48
N GLY A 42 -2.53 2.78 -16.66
CA GLY A 42 -1.43 3.75 -16.72
C GLY A 42 -0.75 3.77 -18.08
N ALA A 43 -0.55 2.59 -18.71
CA ALA A 43 0.00 2.51 -20.07
C ALA A 43 -0.95 3.12 -21.11
N GLN A 44 -2.24 2.82 -21.03
CA GLN A 44 -3.24 3.42 -21.91
C GLN A 44 -3.30 4.93 -21.73
N TRP A 45 -3.23 5.42 -20.50
CA TRP A 45 -3.21 6.86 -20.21
C TRP A 45 -2.00 7.55 -20.80
N ILE A 46 -0.78 7.00 -20.65
CA ILE A 46 0.43 7.57 -21.28
C ILE A 46 0.28 7.57 -22.80
N ALA A 47 -0.12 6.45 -23.41
CA ALA A 47 -0.29 6.36 -24.84
C ALA A 47 -1.24 7.44 -25.35
N LYS A 48 -2.43 7.57 -24.76
CA LYS A 48 -3.44 8.57 -25.14
C LYS A 48 -2.94 10.00 -24.95
N THR A 49 -2.33 10.28 -23.79
CA THR A 49 -1.87 11.62 -23.43
C THR A 49 -0.78 12.15 -24.37
N LEU A 50 0.08 11.25 -24.86
CA LEU A 50 1.18 11.61 -25.75
C LEU A 50 0.87 11.44 -27.23
N GLY A 51 -0.39 11.20 -27.60
CA GLY A 51 -0.85 11.18 -28.98
C GLY A 51 -0.86 9.80 -29.66
N GLY A 52 -0.71 8.74 -28.90
CA GLY A 52 -1.00 7.37 -29.35
C GLY A 52 -2.49 7.10 -29.44
N VAL A 53 -2.86 5.94 -29.98
CA VAL A 53 -4.25 5.54 -30.16
C VAL A 53 -4.63 4.43 -29.20
N VAL A 54 -5.64 4.71 -28.38
CA VAL A 54 -6.28 3.72 -27.50
C VAL A 54 -7.71 3.49 -27.99
N HIS A 55 -8.11 2.25 -28.08
CA HIS A 55 -9.43 1.89 -28.58
C HIS A 55 -10.09 0.87 -27.64
N LYS A 56 -11.41 0.95 -27.53
CA LYS A 56 -12.18 -0.06 -26.79
C LYS A 56 -12.13 -1.39 -27.56
N SER A 57 -11.55 -2.40 -26.94
CA SER A 57 -11.46 -3.70 -27.57
C SER A 57 -12.85 -4.35 -27.71
N ASN A 58 -13.13 -4.92 -28.88
CA ASN A 58 -14.36 -5.72 -29.09
C ASN A 58 -14.31 -7.08 -28.39
N LYS A 59 -13.11 -7.51 -28.01
CA LYS A 59 -12.87 -8.71 -27.17
C LYS A 59 -12.28 -8.22 -25.87
N ARG A 60 -12.98 -8.46 -24.75
CA ARG A 60 -12.40 -8.25 -23.43
C ARG A 60 -11.30 -9.28 -23.24
N GLU A 61 -10.09 -8.84 -23.06
CA GLU A 61 -8.93 -9.71 -22.88
C GLU A 61 -8.72 -9.95 -21.39
N TYR A 62 -9.18 -11.12 -20.95
CA TYR A 62 -9.01 -11.59 -19.60
C TYR A 62 -8.36 -12.95 -19.60
N GLY A 63 -7.23 -13.10 -18.92
CA GLY A 63 -6.60 -14.38 -18.74
C GLY A 63 -5.12 -14.40 -19.11
N LYS A 64 -4.63 -15.59 -19.38
CA LYS A 64 -3.23 -15.86 -19.69
C LYS A 64 -2.92 -15.52 -21.14
N ALA A 65 -1.81 -14.82 -21.35
CA ALA A 65 -1.20 -14.59 -22.65
C ALA A 65 0.32 -14.87 -22.56
N ASN A 66 0.96 -15.10 -23.70
CA ASN A 66 2.40 -15.24 -23.76
C ASN A 66 2.98 -14.03 -24.46
N LEU A 67 4.05 -13.45 -23.88
CA LEU A 67 4.77 -12.32 -24.45
C LEU A 67 5.66 -12.76 -25.60
N HIS A 68 5.57 -12.05 -26.70
CA HIS A 68 6.49 -12.15 -27.80
C HIS A 68 7.35 -10.88 -27.87
N PHE A 69 8.67 -11.00 -27.72
CA PHE A 69 9.56 -9.85 -27.70
C PHE A 69 9.84 -9.35 -29.12
N GLU A 70 9.53 -8.07 -29.36
CA GLU A 70 9.91 -7.36 -30.58
C GLU A 70 11.35 -6.83 -30.46
N ILE A 71 11.77 -6.48 -29.24
CA ILE A 71 13.14 -6.06 -28.90
C ILE A 71 13.62 -6.92 -27.74
N SER A 72 14.42 -7.92 -28.04
CA SER A 72 14.85 -8.95 -27.07
C SER A 72 15.95 -8.50 -26.11
N ASP A 73 16.71 -7.48 -26.47
CA ASP A 73 17.81 -6.93 -25.67
C ASP A 73 17.38 -5.71 -24.82
N ASP A 74 16.06 -5.48 -24.68
CA ASP A 74 15.54 -4.42 -23.84
C ASP A 74 15.88 -4.69 -22.35
N PRO A 75 16.40 -3.68 -21.62
CA PRO A 75 16.72 -3.81 -20.19
C PRO A 75 15.57 -4.31 -19.32
N LEU A 76 14.30 -4.01 -19.70
CA LEU A 76 13.13 -4.46 -18.98
C LEU A 76 12.97 -5.99 -19.01
N PHE A 77 13.41 -6.63 -20.11
CA PHE A 77 13.27 -8.07 -20.33
C PHE A 77 14.48 -8.90 -19.96
N GLU A 78 15.51 -8.29 -19.39
CA GLU A 78 16.71 -9.04 -19.00
C GLU A 78 16.37 -10.14 -17.98
N GLY A 79 16.71 -11.40 -18.32
CA GLY A 79 16.39 -12.57 -17.51
C GLY A 79 14.93 -13.03 -17.60
N VAL A 80 14.09 -12.36 -18.37
CA VAL A 80 12.73 -12.78 -18.70
C VAL A 80 12.78 -13.63 -19.97
N GLN A 81 12.07 -14.74 -19.98
CA GLN A 81 12.02 -15.64 -21.15
C GLN A 81 11.07 -15.07 -22.22
N ASN A 82 11.46 -15.15 -23.48
CA ASN A 82 10.49 -14.97 -24.56
C ASN A 82 9.37 -16.02 -24.40
N GLU A 83 8.15 -15.70 -24.73
CA GLU A 83 6.95 -16.51 -24.46
C GLU A 83 6.59 -16.62 -22.96
N ALA A 84 7.15 -15.75 -22.09
CA ALA A 84 6.76 -15.70 -20.69
C ALA A 84 5.26 -15.46 -20.52
N GLN A 85 4.62 -16.26 -19.66
CA GLN A 85 3.20 -16.10 -19.34
C GLN A 85 2.98 -14.81 -18.56
N VAL A 86 2.03 -14.00 -19.03
CA VAL A 86 1.51 -12.79 -18.36
C VAL A 86 -0.01 -12.86 -18.22
N TRP A 87 -0.54 -12.00 -17.35
CA TRP A 87 -1.98 -11.88 -17.12
C TRP A 87 -2.54 -10.61 -17.73
N MET A 88 -3.53 -10.78 -18.60
CA MET A 88 -4.30 -9.70 -19.20
C MET A 88 -5.61 -9.49 -18.45
N SER A 89 -5.98 -8.22 -18.23
CA SER A 89 -7.24 -7.84 -17.58
C SER A 89 -7.64 -6.42 -18.01
N HIS A 90 -8.10 -6.25 -19.25
CA HIS A 90 -8.44 -4.94 -19.77
C HIS A 90 -9.55 -5.00 -20.83
N SER A 91 -10.28 -3.89 -20.95
CA SER A 91 -11.31 -3.67 -21.97
C SER A 91 -10.84 -2.73 -23.09
N ASP A 92 -9.84 -1.90 -22.81
CA ASP A 92 -9.25 -0.98 -23.77
C ASP A 92 -7.83 -1.44 -24.13
N SER A 93 -7.41 -1.23 -25.38
CA SER A 93 -6.08 -1.64 -25.85
C SER A 93 -5.38 -0.49 -26.57
N VAL A 94 -4.07 -0.40 -26.37
CA VAL A 94 -3.22 0.50 -27.17
C VAL A 94 -3.08 -0.11 -28.56
N LEU A 95 -3.56 0.59 -29.58
CA LEU A 95 -3.45 0.18 -30.98
C LEU A 95 -2.18 0.74 -31.66
N SER A 96 -1.79 1.95 -31.29
CA SER A 96 -0.53 2.52 -31.76
C SER A 96 0.12 3.34 -30.65
N VAL A 97 1.43 3.24 -30.58
CA VAL A 97 2.25 4.01 -29.65
C VAL A 97 2.39 5.46 -30.12
N PRO A 98 2.67 6.41 -29.22
CA PRO A 98 2.94 7.80 -29.57
C PRO A 98 4.19 7.92 -30.46
N GLU A 99 4.32 9.06 -31.16
CA GLU A 99 5.54 9.38 -31.90
C GLU A 99 6.76 9.41 -30.98
N GLY A 100 7.83 8.73 -31.38
CA GLY A 100 9.06 8.57 -30.60
C GLY A 100 8.94 7.50 -29.52
N PHE A 101 8.00 6.57 -29.66
CA PHE A 101 7.91 5.34 -28.87
C PHE A 101 8.05 4.11 -29.77
N GLU A 102 8.50 3.00 -29.19
CA GLU A 102 8.73 1.73 -29.84
C GLU A 102 7.93 0.63 -29.13
N VAL A 103 7.33 -0.28 -29.89
CA VAL A 103 6.75 -1.51 -29.35
C VAL A 103 7.90 -2.45 -29.01
N ILE A 104 7.94 -2.94 -27.78
CA ILE A 104 8.99 -3.85 -27.29
C ILE A 104 8.46 -5.28 -27.08
N ALA A 105 7.15 -5.47 -26.93
CA ALA A 105 6.54 -6.79 -26.91
C ALA A 105 5.08 -6.74 -27.40
N SER A 106 4.67 -7.89 -27.96
CA SER A 106 3.30 -8.19 -28.40
C SER A 106 2.81 -9.48 -27.76
N THR A 107 1.53 -9.85 -28.01
CA THR A 107 1.00 -11.20 -27.79
C THR A 107 0.28 -11.65 -29.06
N ALA A 108 -0.20 -12.88 -29.07
CA ALA A 108 -0.96 -13.40 -30.21
C ALA A 108 -2.22 -12.54 -30.57
N ASP A 109 -2.80 -11.89 -29.56
CA ASP A 109 -4.05 -11.13 -29.72
C ASP A 109 -3.82 -9.61 -29.67
N ILE A 110 -2.71 -9.12 -29.10
CA ILE A 110 -2.43 -7.71 -28.90
C ILE A 110 -1.10 -7.30 -29.52
N PRO A 111 -1.11 -6.39 -30.49
CA PRO A 111 0.11 -5.93 -31.16
C PRO A 111 0.99 -5.04 -30.25
N VAL A 112 0.43 -4.41 -29.22
CA VAL A 112 1.16 -3.54 -28.29
C VAL A 112 0.94 -4.04 -26.85
N ALA A 113 1.66 -5.09 -26.48
CA ALA A 113 1.64 -5.61 -25.12
C ALA A 113 2.61 -4.86 -24.18
N ALA A 114 3.72 -4.36 -24.76
CA ALA A 114 4.63 -3.45 -24.07
C ALA A 114 5.28 -2.49 -25.06
N TYR A 115 5.58 -1.28 -24.58
CA TYR A 115 6.24 -0.25 -25.36
C TYR A 115 7.16 0.59 -24.47
N ARG A 116 8.10 1.30 -25.08
CA ARG A 116 8.98 2.26 -24.42
C ARG A 116 9.17 3.52 -25.23
N SER A 117 9.65 4.60 -24.60
CA SER A 117 10.19 5.74 -25.33
C SER A 117 11.47 5.36 -26.06
N ALA A 118 11.63 5.80 -27.32
CA ALA A 118 12.88 5.64 -28.07
C ALA A 118 14.02 6.40 -27.39
N SER A 119 15.24 5.93 -27.63
CA SER A 119 16.44 6.59 -27.09
C SER A 119 16.54 8.04 -27.51
N GLY A 120 16.77 8.94 -26.57
CA GLY A 120 16.87 10.38 -26.82
C GLY A 120 15.54 11.12 -26.95
N LYS A 121 14.39 10.44 -26.81
CA LYS A 121 13.06 11.11 -26.77
C LYS A 121 12.89 11.95 -25.51
N PHE A 122 13.35 11.44 -24.38
CA PHE A 122 13.32 12.04 -23.06
C PHE A 122 14.67 11.84 -22.34
N ASP A 123 14.87 12.56 -21.25
CA ASP A 123 16.05 12.41 -20.37
C ASP A 123 16.06 11.04 -19.68
N HIS A 124 14.84 10.53 -19.37
CA HIS A 124 14.65 9.22 -18.74
C HIS A 124 13.61 8.38 -19.49
N PRO A 125 13.77 7.04 -19.46
CA PRO A 125 12.89 6.14 -20.21
C PRO A 125 11.49 6.06 -19.61
N VAL A 126 10.52 5.93 -20.51
CA VAL A 126 9.11 5.73 -20.19
C VAL A 126 8.67 4.41 -20.78
N TYR A 127 8.17 3.52 -19.93
CA TYR A 127 7.67 2.20 -20.28
C TYR A 127 6.16 2.11 -20.07
N GLY A 128 5.47 1.41 -20.95
CA GLY A 128 4.08 1.00 -20.77
C GLY A 128 3.92 -0.48 -21.00
N VAL A 129 3.25 -1.19 -20.09
CA VAL A 129 2.89 -2.59 -20.20
C VAL A 129 1.37 -2.74 -20.08
N GLN A 130 0.73 -3.45 -21.01
CA GLN A 130 -0.70 -3.64 -21.02
C GLN A 130 -1.16 -4.72 -20.05
N PHE A 131 -0.30 -5.69 -19.74
CA PHE A 131 -0.52 -6.78 -18.80
C PHE A 131 -0.22 -6.37 -17.35
N HIS A 132 -0.57 -7.24 -16.42
CA HIS A 132 -0.38 -7.04 -14.99
C HIS A 132 0.81 -7.84 -14.46
N PRO A 133 2.02 -7.24 -14.39
CA PRO A 133 3.21 -7.92 -13.84
C PRO A 133 3.14 -8.14 -12.33
N GLU A 134 2.28 -7.40 -11.61
CA GLU A 134 2.12 -7.46 -10.16
C GLU A 134 1.38 -8.71 -9.67
N VAL A 135 0.59 -9.36 -10.53
CA VAL A 135 -0.20 -10.52 -10.12
C VAL A 135 0.59 -11.82 -10.27
N TYR A 136 0.32 -12.80 -9.41
CA TYR A 136 1.03 -14.08 -9.40
C TYR A 136 0.87 -14.91 -10.69
N HIS A 137 -0.14 -14.64 -11.50
CA HIS A 137 -0.34 -15.28 -12.81
C HIS A 137 0.66 -14.80 -13.88
N SER A 138 1.32 -13.67 -13.66
CA SER A 138 2.45 -13.20 -14.46
C SER A 138 3.73 -13.80 -13.89
N LEU A 139 4.11 -14.97 -14.39
CA LEU A 139 5.13 -15.83 -13.76
C LEU A 139 6.49 -15.16 -13.54
N GLN A 140 6.89 -14.27 -14.45
CA GLN A 140 8.14 -13.53 -14.37
C GLN A 140 7.94 -12.02 -14.13
N GLY A 141 6.75 -11.61 -13.66
CA GLY A 141 6.43 -10.21 -13.38
C GLY A 141 7.35 -9.57 -12.35
N LYS A 142 7.76 -10.34 -11.34
CA LYS A 142 8.73 -9.89 -10.33
C LYS A 142 10.08 -9.50 -10.94
N GLU A 143 10.54 -10.22 -11.98
CA GLU A 143 11.81 -9.90 -12.64
C GLU A 143 11.67 -8.62 -13.48
N LEU A 144 10.53 -8.38 -14.12
CA LEU A 144 10.22 -7.12 -14.81
C LEU A 144 10.30 -5.92 -13.84
N PHE A 145 9.65 -6.00 -12.69
CA PHE A 145 9.74 -4.93 -11.68
C PHE A 145 11.16 -4.75 -11.16
N LYS A 146 11.88 -5.84 -10.91
CA LYS A 146 13.27 -5.78 -10.47
C LYS A 146 14.16 -5.09 -11.51
N ASN A 147 13.99 -5.40 -12.80
CA ASN A 147 14.71 -4.75 -13.88
C ASN A 147 14.39 -3.26 -13.94
N PHE A 148 13.09 -2.89 -13.87
CA PHE A 148 12.69 -1.49 -13.84
C PHE A 148 13.31 -0.76 -12.64
N VAL A 149 13.09 -1.26 -11.42
CA VAL A 149 13.49 -0.57 -10.19
C VAL A 149 15.01 -0.49 -10.05
N LYS A 150 15.73 -1.60 -10.31
CA LYS A 150 17.18 -1.66 -10.08
C LYS A 150 18.00 -1.14 -11.24
N LYS A 151 17.67 -1.57 -12.47
CA LYS A 151 18.51 -1.29 -13.64
C LYS A 151 18.13 -0.01 -14.36
N ILE A 152 16.82 0.23 -14.52
CA ILE A 152 16.31 1.38 -15.26
C ILE A 152 16.23 2.61 -14.35
N ALA A 153 15.66 2.47 -13.17
CA ALA A 153 15.51 3.55 -12.21
C ALA A 153 16.73 3.74 -11.29
N GLY A 154 17.65 2.79 -11.24
CA GLY A 154 18.88 2.88 -10.44
C GLY A 154 18.64 2.89 -8.92
N CYS A 155 17.52 2.34 -8.44
CA CYS A 155 17.24 2.28 -7.01
C CYS A 155 18.19 1.31 -6.32
N ARG A 156 18.72 1.69 -5.16
CA ARG A 156 19.67 0.87 -4.38
C ARG A 156 19.03 -0.39 -3.80
N CYS A 157 17.68 -0.38 -3.58
CA CYS A 157 16.94 -1.47 -2.97
C CYS A 157 17.50 -1.88 -1.60
N ASP A 158 17.93 -0.91 -0.82
CA ASP A 158 18.46 -1.05 0.54
C ASP A 158 17.35 -1.01 1.61
N TRP A 159 16.11 -0.75 1.21
CA TRP A 159 14.96 -0.90 2.09
C TRP A 159 14.69 -2.39 2.34
N THR A 160 14.71 -2.76 3.61
CA THR A 160 14.34 -4.08 4.11
C THR A 160 13.45 -3.91 5.33
N PRO A 161 12.64 -4.92 5.73
CA PRO A 161 11.90 -4.84 6.99
C PRO A 161 12.79 -4.53 8.20
N ALA A 162 14.01 -5.06 8.24
CA ALA A 162 14.97 -4.78 9.31
C ALA A 162 15.45 -3.32 9.29
N SER A 163 15.86 -2.80 8.12
CA SER A 163 16.27 -1.40 8.00
C SER A 163 15.12 -0.44 8.26
N PHE A 164 13.89 -0.79 7.87
CA PHE A 164 12.68 -0.02 8.21
C PHE A 164 12.46 0.06 9.72
N ILE A 165 12.58 -1.08 10.43
CA ILE A 165 12.45 -1.10 11.89
C ILE A 165 13.47 -0.16 12.55
N ASP A 166 14.74 -0.24 12.15
CA ASP A 166 15.81 0.58 12.73
C ASP A 166 15.62 2.08 12.45
N MET A 167 15.20 2.42 11.23
CA MET A 167 14.85 3.79 10.86
C MET A 167 13.67 4.30 11.68
N THR A 168 12.56 3.56 11.73
CA THR A 168 11.36 3.95 12.48
C THR A 168 11.66 4.11 13.98
N VAL A 169 12.41 3.20 14.58
CA VAL A 169 12.85 3.32 15.98
C VAL A 169 13.67 4.58 16.21
N SER A 170 14.58 4.93 15.29
CA SER A 170 15.39 6.14 15.38
C SER A 170 14.55 7.41 15.26
N GLU A 171 13.60 7.43 14.31
CA GLU A 171 12.66 8.54 14.11
C GLU A 171 11.76 8.75 15.34
N LEU A 172 11.16 7.66 15.84
CA LEU A 172 10.33 7.70 17.05
C LEU A 172 11.11 8.23 18.25
N ARG A 173 12.35 7.77 18.44
CA ARG A 173 13.21 8.25 19.51
C ARG A 173 13.50 9.73 19.40
N THR A 174 13.74 10.22 18.20
CA THR A 174 14.00 11.65 17.93
C THR A 174 12.76 12.50 18.15
N THR A 175 11.60 12.01 17.69
CA THR A 175 10.32 12.73 17.75
C THR A 175 9.78 12.82 19.18
N ILE A 176 9.81 11.71 19.92
CA ILE A 176 9.23 11.61 21.26
C ILE A 176 10.21 12.19 22.33
N GLY A 177 11.51 11.97 22.15
CA GLY A 177 12.51 12.43 23.08
C GLY A 177 12.35 11.82 24.49
N GLU A 178 12.24 12.69 25.50
CA GLU A 178 12.09 12.29 26.90
C GLU A 178 10.63 12.15 27.36
N GLU A 179 9.67 12.37 26.46
CA GLU A 179 8.25 12.35 26.78
C GLU A 179 7.69 10.94 26.89
N HIS A 180 6.51 10.81 27.48
CA HIS A 180 5.81 9.55 27.67
C HIS A 180 4.69 9.37 26.64
N VAL A 181 4.50 8.13 26.21
CA VAL A 181 3.50 7.73 25.20
C VAL A 181 2.49 6.79 25.83
N VAL A 182 1.22 7.02 25.56
CA VAL A 182 0.14 6.06 25.88
C VAL A 182 -0.31 5.38 24.60
N LEU A 183 -0.48 4.06 24.66
CA LEU A 183 -0.95 3.23 23.55
C LEU A 183 -2.09 2.32 24.02
N GLY A 184 -3.23 2.38 23.33
CA GLY A 184 -4.29 1.36 23.50
C GLY A 184 -3.91 0.06 22.79
N LEU A 185 -3.88 -1.04 23.53
CA LEU A 185 -3.70 -2.38 22.98
C LEU A 185 -5.04 -3.05 22.71
N SER A 186 -5.15 -3.76 21.60
CA SER A 186 -6.35 -4.48 21.20
C SER A 186 -6.18 -6.02 21.26
N GLY A 187 -4.99 -6.51 21.63
CA GLY A 187 -4.64 -7.92 21.46
C GLY A 187 -4.32 -8.34 20.01
N GLY A 188 -4.48 -7.42 19.04
CA GLY A 188 -4.21 -7.65 17.62
C GLY A 188 -2.77 -7.37 17.22
N VAL A 189 -2.39 -7.87 16.02
CA VAL A 189 -1.03 -7.76 15.48
C VAL A 189 -0.59 -6.31 15.33
N ASP A 190 -1.45 -5.42 14.83
CA ASP A 190 -1.09 -4.04 14.49
C ASP A 190 -0.72 -3.23 15.73
N SER A 191 -1.54 -3.32 16.80
CA SER A 191 -1.25 -2.67 18.07
C SER A 191 0.00 -3.25 18.75
N THR A 192 0.25 -4.56 18.60
CA THR A 192 1.45 -5.22 19.11
C THR A 192 2.72 -4.78 18.40
N VAL A 193 2.66 -4.62 17.07
CA VAL A 193 3.78 -4.10 16.27
C VAL A 193 4.07 -2.65 16.67
N ALA A 194 3.04 -1.80 16.79
CA ALA A 194 3.20 -0.42 17.24
C ALA A 194 3.83 -0.36 18.65
N ALA A 195 3.35 -1.19 19.60
CA ALA A 195 3.93 -1.29 20.95
C ALA A 195 5.41 -1.72 20.89
N SER A 196 5.73 -2.72 20.08
CA SER A 196 7.10 -3.23 19.96
C SER A 196 8.08 -2.19 19.39
N LEU A 197 7.67 -1.42 18.39
CA LEU A 197 8.49 -0.33 17.82
C LEU A 197 8.70 0.79 18.83
N LEU A 198 7.63 1.22 19.51
CA LEU A 198 7.68 2.25 20.54
C LEU A 198 8.52 1.81 21.74
N HIS A 199 8.34 0.58 22.24
CA HIS A 199 9.14 0.05 23.34
C HIS A 199 10.63 0.00 22.99
N ARG A 200 10.99 -0.41 21.77
CA ARG A 200 12.38 -0.34 21.30
C ARG A 200 12.92 1.10 21.21
N ALA A 201 12.07 2.08 20.95
CA ALA A 201 12.46 3.47 20.83
C ALA A 201 12.63 4.15 22.20
N ILE A 202 11.67 4.00 23.11
CA ILE A 202 11.54 4.79 24.35
C ILE A 202 11.48 3.96 25.64
N GLY A 203 11.47 2.62 25.55
CA GLY A 203 11.50 1.74 26.73
C GLY A 203 10.30 1.93 27.66
N ASP A 204 10.58 2.12 28.94
CA ASP A 204 9.59 2.23 30.01
C ASP A 204 8.71 3.50 29.94
N LYS A 205 9.02 4.42 29.05
CA LYS A 205 8.18 5.61 28.78
C LYS A 205 6.95 5.30 27.93
N LEU A 206 6.88 4.08 27.36
CA LEU A 206 5.67 3.56 26.76
C LEU A 206 4.74 2.99 27.81
N HIS A 207 3.52 3.50 27.88
CA HIS A 207 2.46 3.00 28.75
C HIS A 207 1.36 2.38 27.89
N CYS A 208 1.22 1.08 27.96
CA CYS A 208 0.19 0.33 27.26
C CYS A 208 -1.05 0.15 28.15
N ILE A 209 -2.24 0.38 27.59
CA ILE A 209 -3.51 0.15 28.28
C ILE A 209 -4.28 -0.90 27.49
N PHE A 210 -4.67 -1.98 28.16
CA PHE A 210 -5.53 -3.02 27.61
C PHE A 210 -6.84 -3.07 28.39
N LEU A 211 -7.98 -2.91 27.69
CA LEU A 211 -9.29 -2.85 28.30
C LEU A 211 -10.04 -4.16 28.11
N ASP A 212 -10.55 -4.72 29.23
CA ASP A 212 -11.61 -5.71 29.17
C ASP A 212 -12.97 -4.99 29.11
N ASN A 213 -13.63 -5.12 27.97
CA ASN A 213 -14.93 -4.55 27.73
C ASN A 213 -16.10 -5.54 27.99
N GLY A 214 -15.80 -6.71 28.54
CA GLY A 214 -16.78 -7.78 28.76
C GLY A 214 -17.24 -8.51 27.51
N LEU A 215 -16.69 -8.17 26.32
CA LEU A 215 -17.02 -8.76 25.03
C LEU A 215 -15.83 -9.54 24.42
N LEU A 216 -14.75 -9.69 25.18
CA LEU A 216 -13.59 -10.47 24.78
C LEU A 216 -13.95 -11.97 24.75
N ARG A 217 -13.12 -12.76 24.07
CA ARG A 217 -13.22 -14.21 24.07
C ARG A 217 -12.91 -14.74 25.49
N LYS A 218 -13.35 -15.97 25.75
CA LYS A 218 -13.05 -16.63 27.00
C LYS A 218 -11.52 -16.65 27.22
N ASP A 219 -11.12 -16.22 28.43
CA ASP A 219 -9.73 -16.17 28.92
C ASP A 219 -8.79 -15.23 28.12
N GLU A 220 -9.28 -14.54 27.07
CA GLU A 220 -8.48 -13.67 26.19
C GLU A 220 -7.78 -12.54 26.96
N PHE A 221 -8.45 -11.93 27.94
CA PHE A 221 -7.84 -10.86 28.74
C PHE A 221 -6.58 -11.35 29.46
N SER A 222 -6.67 -12.50 30.14
CA SER A 222 -5.54 -13.07 30.88
C SER A 222 -4.41 -13.51 29.95
N GLU A 223 -4.74 -14.17 28.85
CA GLU A 223 -3.76 -14.63 27.85
C GLU A 223 -2.99 -13.48 27.22
N VAL A 224 -3.70 -12.39 26.88
CA VAL A 224 -3.10 -11.19 26.28
C VAL A 224 -2.21 -10.48 27.30
N MET A 225 -2.66 -10.32 28.54
CA MET A 225 -1.86 -9.69 29.61
C MET A 225 -0.57 -10.47 29.85
N GLU A 226 -0.64 -11.80 30.02
CA GLU A 226 0.54 -12.65 30.20
C GLU A 226 1.52 -12.56 29.02
N SER A 227 1.00 -12.55 27.80
CA SER A 227 1.81 -12.41 26.59
C SER A 227 2.58 -11.10 26.56
N TYR A 228 1.94 -9.98 26.88
CA TYR A 228 2.56 -8.66 26.84
C TYR A 228 3.52 -8.40 28.00
N GLU A 229 3.23 -8.93 29.19
CA GLU A 229 4.19 -8.94 30.31
C GLU A 229 5.45 -9.72 29.93
N GLY A 230 5.29 -10.86 29.26
CA GLY A 230 6.40 -11.65 28.72
C GLY A 230 7.26 -10.91 27.69
N MET A 231 6.71 -9.89 27.01
CA MET A 231 7.44 -9.01 26.08
C MET A 231 8.13 -7.83 26.79
N GLY A 232 7.93 -7.66 28.09
CA GLY A 232 8.51 -6.58 28.88
C GLY A 232 7.82 -5.23 28.72
N PHE A 233 6.56 -5.21 28.26
CA PHE A 233 5.80 -3.96 28.13
C PHE A 233 5.32 -3.47 29.51
N ASN A 234 5.36 -2.13 29.68
CA ASN A 234 4.69 -1.49 30.80
C ASN A 234 3.19 -1.41 30.49
N ILE A 235 2.44 -2.43 30.94
CA ILE A 235 1.03 -2.61 30.60
C ILE A 235 0.13 -2.48 31.83
N THR A 236 -1.00 -1.78 31.64
CA THR A 236 -2.10 -1.69 32.61
C THR A 236 -3.33 -2.36 32.02
N GLY A 237 -3.76 -3.46 32.65
CA GLY A 237 -5.04 -4.10 32.34
C GLY A 237 -6.17 -3.40 33.13
N VAL A 238 -7.26 -3.09 32.45
CA VAL A 238 -8.43 -2.42 33.04
C VAL A 238 -9.67 -3.24 32.77
N ASP A 239 -10.29 -3.75 33.83
CA ASP A 239 -11.63 -4.35 33.73
C ASP A 239 -12.69 -3.26 33.74
N ALA A 240 -13.31 -3.01 32.59
CA ALA A 240 -14.41 -2.09 32.39
C ALA A 240 -15.72 -2.82 32.02
N THR A 241 -15.79 -4.13 32.23
CA THR A 241 -16.90 -5.00 31.84
C THR A 241 -18.25 -4.41 32.22
N ASN A 242 -18.44 -3.99 33.47
CA ASN A 242 -19.70 -3.47 33.93
C ASN A 242 -20.07 -2.15 33.22
N GLU A 243 -19.11 -1.26 33.02
CA GLU A 243 -19.34 0.03 32.33
C GLU A 243 -19.83 -0.18 30.90
N PHE A 244 -19.26 -1.15 30.17
CA PHE A 244 -19.71 -1.46 28.83
C PHE A 244 -21.07 -2.15 28.79
N LEU A 245 -21.32 -3.11 29.68
CA LEU A 245 -22.57 -3.84 29.69
C LEU A 245 -23.74 -2.97 30.12
N ASP A 246 -23.57 -2.10 31.11
CA ASP A 246 -24.60 -1.14 31.56
C ASP A 246 -25.01 -0.18 30.43
N GLU A 247 -24.03 0.34 29.69
CA GLU A 247 -24.28 1.25 28.55
C GLU A 247 -24.87 0.53 27.32
N LEU A 248 -24.70 -0.76 27.20
CA LEU A 248 -25.28 -1.57 26.12
C LEU A 248 -26.66 -2.12 26.46
N GLU A 249 -27.13 -1.98 27.70
CA GLU A 249 -28.41 -2.51 28.12
C GLU A 249 -29.56 -1.89 27.30
N GLY A 250 -30.39 -2.76 26.71
CA GLY A 250 -31.54 -2.36 25.91
C GLY A 250 -31.23 -1.92 24.47
N ILE A 251 -29.95 -1.82 24.07
CA ILE A 251 -29.58 -1.50 22.70
C ILE A 251 -29.62 -2.77 21.86
N SER A 252 -30.46 -2.78 20.81
CA SER A 252 -30.58 -3.92 19.89
C SER A 252 -29.95 -3.64 18.51
N ASP A 253 -29.94 -2.39 18.07
CA ASP A 253 -29.41 -1.99 16.78
C ASP A 253 -27.86 -2.18 16.72
N PRO A 254 -27.33 -2.87 15.71
CA PRO A 254 -25.89 -3.16 15.64
C PRO A 254 -25.02 -1.90 15.51
N GLU A 255 -25.48 -0.89 14.79
CA GLU A 255 -24.72 0.35 14.59
C GLU A 255 -24.72 1.21 15.86
N GLU A 256 -25.81 1.25 16.60
CA GLU A 256 -25.86 1.89 17.90
C GLU A 256 -24.95 1.18 18.90
N LYS A 257 -24.93 -0.17 18.91
CA LYS A 257 -23.97 -0.94 19.73
C LYS A 257 -22.54 -0.56 19.41
N ARG A 258 -22.17 -0.55 18.13
CA ARG A 258 -20.81 -0.20 17.68
C ARG A 258 -20.40 1.20 18.16
N LYS A 259 -21.29 2.18 18.01
CA LYS A 259 -21.06 3.57 18.46
C LYS A 259 -20.93 3.66 19.98
N THR A 260 -21.78 2.96 20.73
CA THR A 260 -21.73 2.93 22.20
C THR A 260 -20.44 2.32 22.69
N ILE A 261 -20.02 1.17 22.14
CA ILE A 261 -18.73 0.53 22.46
C ILE A 261 -17.59 1.49 22.21
N GLY A 262 -17.55 2.13 21.04
CA GLY A 262 -16.50 3.10 20.70
C GLY A 262 -16.45 4.30 21.65
N ARG A 263 -17.59 4.85 22.02
CA ARG A 263 -17.68 5.96 22.98
C ARG A 263 -17.18 5.57 24.36
N VAL A 264 -17.68 4.47 24.92
CA VAL A 264 -17.28 3.99 26.25
C VAL A 264 -15.79 3.64 26.27
N PHE A 265 -15.27 3.02 25.20
CA PHE A 265 -13.84 2.75 25.07
C PHE A 265 -13.01 4.03 25.21
N ILE A 266 -13.37 5.08 24.48
CA ILE A 266 -12.66 6.37 24.54
C ILE A 266 -12.74 7.00 25.93
N GLU A 267 -13.91 6.97 26.58
CA GLU A 267 -14.11 7.51 27.93
C GLU A 267 -13.24 6.81 28.96
N VAL A 268 -13.25 5.47 28.96
CA VAL A 268 -12.42 4.65 29.87
C VAL A 268 -10.95 4.88 29.57
N PHE A 269 -10.55 4.82 28.31
CA PHE A 269 -9.15 5.02 27.90
C PHE A 269 -8.64 6.41 28.33
N GLN A 270 -9.40 7.47 28.11
CA GLN A 270 -9.04 8.82 28.53
C GLN A 270 -8.93 8.96 30.06
N ARG A 271 -9.80 8.30 30.81
CA ARG A 271 -9.73 8.26 32.26
C ARG A 271 -8.43 7.62 32.74
N GLU A 272 -8.08 6.47 32.18
CA GLU A 272 -6.88 5.75 32.58
C GLU A 272 -5.60 6.44 32.11
N SER A 273 -5.60 7.00 30.91
CA SER A 273 -4.45 7.76 30.39
C SER A 273 -4.11 9.00 31.23
N LYS A 274 -5.11 9.67 31.83
CA LYS A 274 -4.90 10.79 32.75
C LYS A 274 -4.21 10.43 34.06
N ARG A 275 -4.18 9.14 34.42
CA ARG A 275 -3.45 8.65 35.59
C ARG A 275 -1.96 8.51 35.35
N ILE A 276 -1.55 8.54 34.08
CA ILE A 276 -0.16 8.43 33.68
C ILE A 276 0.44 9.84 33.64
N ASN A 277 1.34 10.11 34.56
CA ASN A 277 2.02 11.39 34.62
C ASN A 277 2.92 11.60 33.41
N ASN A 278 2.95 12.81 32.86
CA ASN A 278 3.80 13.22 31.73
C ASN A 278 3.51 12.51 30.40
N ALA A 279 2.36 11.86 30.22
CA ALA A 279 1.95 11.33 28.94
C ALA A 279 1.44 12.47 28.04
N THR A 280 2.23 12.78 27.02
CA THR A 280 1.95 13.88 26.08
C THR A 280 1.59 13.36 24.70
N TRP A 281 1.88 12.09 24.42
CA TRP A 281 1.64 11.44 23.16
C TRP A 281 0.60 10.31 23.27
N LEU A 282 -0.31 10.28 22.31
CA LEU A 282 -1.18 9.13 22.06
C LEU A 282 -0.70 8.41 20.82
N ALA A 283 -0.35 7.13 20.95
CA ALA A 283 -0.04 6.29 19.82
C ALA A 283 -1.24 5.45 19.41
N GLN A 284 -1.39 5.26 18.11
CA GLN A 284 -2.43 4.42 17.52
C GLN A 284 -1.86 3.64 16.35
N GLY A 285 -2.12 2.32 16.30
CA GLY A 285 -1.84 1.49 15.15
C GLY A 285 -2.96 1.66 14.13
N THR A 286 -2.62 2.16 12.93
CA THR A 286 -3.55 2.28 11.81
C THR A 286 -2.92 1.61 10.60
N ILE A 287 -3.60 0.66 9.97
CA ILE A 287 -3.14 0.05 8.73
C ILE A 287 -3.61 0.85 7.52
N TYR A 288 -2.86 0.77 6.43
CA TYR A 288 -3.14 1.55 5.22
C TYR A 288 -4.55 1.32 4.64
N PRO A 289 -5.11 0.10 4.61
CA PRO A 289 -6.50 -0.12 4.23
C PRO A 289 -7.50 0.72 5.02
N ASP A 290 -7.34 0.86 6.33
CA ASP A 290 -8.23 1.68 7.16
C ASP A 290 -8.20 3.16 6.75
N VAL A 291 -7.03 3.67 6.33
CA VAL A 291 -6.89 5.04 5.84
C VAL A 291 -7.64 5.23 4.53
N ILE A 292 -7.57 4.26 3.62
CA ILE A 292 -8.25 4.31 2.32
C ILE A 292 -9.76 4.21 2.52
N GLU A 293 -10.23 3.27 3.33
CA GLU A 293 -11.65 3.00 3.57
C GLU A 293 -12.33 4.16 4.31
N SER A 294 -11.62 4.84 5.21
CA SER A 294 -12.17 5.99 5.95
C SER A 294 -12.49 7.20 5.07
N VAL A 295 -11.94 7.29 3.86
CA VAL A 295 -12.21 8.34 2.85
C VAL A 295 -13.14 7.86 1.73
N SER A 296 -13.62 6.61 1.78
CA SER A 296 -14.52 6.08 0.76
C SER A 296 -15.90 6.74 0.84
N VAL A 297 -16.33 7.33 -0.28
CA VAL A 297 -17.65 7.96 -0.41
C VAL A 297 -18.80 6.93 -0.49
N HIS A 298 -18.46 5.64 -0.55
CA HIS A 298 -19.36 4.50 -0.74
C HIS A 298 -19.16 3.40 0.31
N GLY A 299 -18.61 3.74 1.47
CA GLY A 299 -18.47 2.83 2.60
C GLY A 299 -19.75 2.62 3.37
#